data_ff43c797f8fee13456790cd85bda56e0
#
_entry.id   ff43c797f8fee13456790cd85bda56e0
#
_cell.length_a   1.000
_cell.length_b   1.000
_cell.length_c   1.000
_cell.angle_alpha   90.00
_cell.angle_beta   90.00
_cell.angle_gamma   90.00
#
_symmetry.space_group_name_H-M   'P 1'
#
loop_
_entity.id
_entity.type
_entity.pdbx_description
1 polymer ?
#
loop_
_entity_poly.entity_id
_entity_poly.type
_entity_poly.pdbx_seq_one_letter_code
_entity_poly.pdbx_strand_id
1 'polypeptide(L)'
;GVDGTSGSSGTSGANGTSGSSGSSGTSGVNGTSGTSGSGFNTINNASIGRILLSDGTTNAATASATMTISSTNVTVSGSMFLSGSLSTPVFIDYEERFSSPTISGGILALNLANGNIFNVTVDGAIATLNITNPPAANNAGSFVLVTTGNGTAYPIVWGTAVTWSGGTAPTVTSTNGKKDFYGFISLNQGTNWYGFIGSQNF
;
A
#
# COMPACT_ATOMS: atom_id res chain seq x y z
N GLY A 1 -25.35 22.08 16.18
CA GLY A 1 -25.97 23.34 15.81
C GLY A 1 -26.22 24.13 17.06
N VAL A 2 -26.02 25.44 17.05
CA VAL A 2 -26.41 26.36 18.14
C VAL A 2 -27.87 26.73 17.90
N ASP A 3 -28.70 26.63 18.96
CA ASP A 3 -30.08 27.03 18.91
C ASP A 3 -30.17 28.54 18.63
N GLY A 4 -31.09 28.92 17.71
CA GLY A 4 -31.34 30.30 17.41
C GLY A 4 -31.90 31.03 18.65
N THR A 5 -31.43 32.25 18.90
CA THR A 5 -31.94 33.12 19.99
C THR A 5 -33.39 33.50 19.71
N SER A 6 -34.24 33.31 20.69
CA SER A 6 -35.64 33.76 20.63
C SER A 6 -35.71 35.26 20.39
N GLY A 7 -36.57 35.68 19.47
CA GLY A 7 -36.80 37.08 19.19
C GLY A 7 -37.34 37.80 20.45
N SER A 8 -36.86 39.04 20.68
CA SER A 8 -37.33 39.87 21.77
C SER A 8 -38.82 40.27 21.58
N SER A 9 -39.61 40.09 22.61
CA SER A 9 -41.02 40.51 22.62
C SER A 9 -41.07 42.03 22.43
N GLY A 10 -41.93 42.46 21.51
CA GLY A 10 -42.17 43.91 21.29
C GLY A 10 -42.74 44.56 22.57
N THR A 11 -42.30 45.78 22.87
CA THR A 11 -42.85 46.58 23.98
C THR A 11 -44.30 46.93 23.71
N SER A 12 -45.16 46.77 24.73
CA SER A 12 -46.56 47.17 24.67
C SER A 12 -46.68 48.66 24.41
N GLY A 13 -47.49 48.98 23.43
CA GLY A 13 -47.80 50.38 23.12
C GLY A 13 -48.52 51.06 24.29
N ALA A 14 -48.28 52.37 24.51
CA ALA A 14 -48.98 53.17 25.48
C ALA A 14 -50.48 53.20 25.20
N ASN A 15 -51.32 53.20 26.27
CA ASN A 15 -52.78 53.34 26.15
C ASN A 15 -53.13 54.63 25.44
N GLY A 16 -53.77 54.53 24.28
CA GLY A 16 -54.34 55.68 23.62
C GLY A 16 -55.59 56.16 24.31
N THR A 17 -55.80 57.48 24.36
CA THR A 17 -57.06 58.13 24.74
C THR A 17 -58.17 57.66 23.83
N SER A 18 -59.36 57.42 24.35
CA SER A 18 -60.52 56.86 23.69
C SER A 18 -60.76 57.49 22.32
N GLY A 19 -60.72 56.67 21.31
CA GLY A 19 -61.11 57.06 19.94
C GLY A 19 -60.53 56.20 18.87
N SER A 20 -61.38 55.38 18.27
CA SER A 20 -61.20 54.49 17.11
C SER A 20 -60.44 53.21 17.40
N SER A 21 -61.07 52.10 17.03
CA SER A 21 -60.49 50.77 17.09
C SER A 21 -59.19 50.70 16.27
N GLY A 22 -58.06 50.44 16.96
CA GLY A 22 -56.79 50.25 16.29
C GLY A 22 -56.88 49.07 15.32
N SER A 23 -56.37 49.23 14.13
CA SER A 23 -56.19 48.16 13.16
C SER A 23 -55.33 47.04 13.79
N SER A 24 -55.74 45.82 13.67
CA SER A 24 -54.94 44.69 14.11
C SER A 24 -53.51 44.77 13.59
N GLY A 25 -52.53 44.67 14.48
CA GLY A 25 -51.12 44.63 14.05
C GLY A 25 -50.91 43.49 13.07
N THR A 26 -50.16 43.70 12.04
CA THR A 26 -49.75 42.64 11.12
C THR A 26 -48.88 41.61 11.85
N SER A 27 -49.24 40.34 11.70
CA SER A 27 -48.41 39.26 12.27
C SER A 27 -46.98 39.40 11.77
N GLY A 28 -46.03 39.25 12.70
CA GLY A 28 -44.63 39.25 12.34
C GLY A 28 -44.34 38.19 11.28
N VAL A 29 -43.45 38.49 10.33
CA VAL A 29 -42.98 37.55 9.34
C VAL A 29 -42.25 36.39 10.05
N ASN A 30 -42.55 35.15 9.66
CA ASN A 30 -41.83 34.00 10.13
C ASN A 30 -40.33 34.21 9.94
N GLY A 31 -39.53 33.91 10.94
CA GLY A 31 -38.08 33.92 10.81
C GLY A 31 -37.63 32.97 9.67
N THR A 32 -36.66 33.37 8.89
CA THR A 32 -36.06 32.50 7.90
C THR A 32 -35.41 31.32 8.60
N SER A 33 -35.64 30.10 8.10
CA SER A 33 -34.94 28.92 8.59
C SER A 33 -33.42 29.17 8.53
N GLY A 34 -32.70 28.80 9.60
CA GLY A 34 -31.27 28.88 9.61
C GLY A 34 -30.69 28.14 8.39
N THR A 35 -29.63 28.68 7.81
CA THR A 35 -28.92 27.99 6.73
C THR A 35 -28.34 26.71 7.30
N SER A 36 -28.58 25.58 6.64
CA SER A 36 -27.91 24.32 6.95
C SER A 36 -26.40 24.56 7.02
N GLY A 37 -25.73 23.96 8.02
CA GLY A 37 -24.27 24.06 8.11
C GLY A 37 -23.64 23.73 6.76
N SER A 38 -22.59 24.44 6.39
CA SER A 38 -21.85 24.18 5.17
C SER A 38 -21.15 22.83 5.27
N GLY A 39 -21.80 21.78 4.76
CA GLY A 39 -21.18 20.50 4.49
C GLY A 39 -20.51 20.50 3.13
N PHE A 40 -20.13 19.34 2.64
CA PHE A 40 -19.66 19.22 1.27
C PHE A 40 -20.77 19.63 0.30
N ASN A 41 -20.55 20.71 -0.44
CA ASN A 41 -21.49 21.19 -1.45
C ASN A 41 -21.41 20.40 -2.75
N THR A 42 -20.27 19.78 -2.99
CA THR A 42 -20.01 19.01 -4.22
C THR A 42 -19.25 17.76 -3.89
N ILE A 43 -19.75 16.63 -4.39
CA ILE A 43 -19.04 15.35 -4.39
C ILE A 43 -18.83 14.95 -5.85
N ASN A 44 -17.61 15.07 -6.31
CA ASN A 44 -17.26 14.66 -7.67
C ASN A 44 -17.21 13.14 -7.79
N ASN A 45 -17.69 12.60 -8.91
CA ASN A 45 -17.69 11.17 -9.20
C ASN A 45 -18.42 10.32 -8.13
N ALA A 46 -19.49 10.86 -7.54
CA ALA A 46 -20.27 10.14 -6.53
C ALA A 46 -20.76 8.79 -7.05
N SER A 47 -20.58 7.74 -6.27
CA SER A 47 -21.08 6.40 -6.52
C SER A 47 -21.15 5.63 -5.21
N ILE A 48 -22.02 4.63 -5.15
CA ILE A 48 -22.18 3.81 -3.93
C ILE A 48 -20.86 3.11 -3.59
N GLY A 49 -20.51 3.13 -2.30
CA GLY A 49 -19.35 2.43 -1.76
C GLY A 49 -18.01 3.12 -1.97
N ARG A 50 -17.95 4.28 -2.59
CA ARG A 50 -16.71 5.03 -2.74
C ARG A 50 -16.34 5.79 -1.47
N ILE A 51 -15.05 5.83 -1.14
CA ILE A 51 -14.51 6.65 -0.06
C ILE A 51 -14.35 8.08 -0.57
N LEU A 52 -14.76 9.04 0.23
CA LEU A 52 -14.56 10.46 -0.05
C LEU A 52 -13.15 10.87 0.31
N LEU A 53 -12.45 11.47 -0.62
CA LEU A 53 -11.13 12.06 -0.44
C LEU A 53 -11.26 13.58 -0.57
N SER A 54 -10.51 14.33 0.24
CA SER A 54 -10.37 15.76 0.03
C SER A 54 -9.72 16.01 -1.34
N ASP A 55 -10.32 16.87 -2.15
CA ASP A 55 -9.75 17.30 -3.43
C ASP A 55 -8.87 18.56 -3.30
N GLY A 56 -8.64 19.02 -2.05
CA GLY A 56 -7.86 20.20 -1.75
C GLY A 56 -8.65 21.52 -1.84
N THR A 57 -9.93 21.48 -2.18
CA THR A 57 -10.80 22.65 -2.20
C THR A 57 -11.71 22.70 -0.99
N THR A 58 -12.17 23.91 -0.64
CA THR A 58 -13.09 24.11 0.47
C THR A 58 -14.47 23.54 0.12
N ASN A 59 -15.05 22.76 1.01
CA ASN A 59 -16.39 22.16 0.88
C ASN A 59 -16.60 21.26 -0.34
N ALA A 60 -15.52 20.67 -0.87
CA ALA A 60 -15.61 19.68 -1.92
C ALA A 60 -14.84 18.39 -1.57
N ALA A 61 -15.27 17.29 -2.12
CA ALA A 61 -14.61 16.01 -2.00
C ALA A 61 -14.78 15.20 -3.29
N THR A 62 -13.80 14.34 -3.57
CA THR A 62 -13.85 13.41 -4.69
C THR A 62 -14.07 11.99 -4.17
N ALA A 63 -15.04 11.30 -4.72
CA ALA A 63 -15.25 9.89 -4.41
C ALA A 63 -14.21 9.03 -5.16
N SER A 64 -13.40 8.28 -4.40
CA SER A 64 -12.36 7.44 -4.97
C SER A 64 -12.96 6.35 -5.88
N ALA A 65 -12.42 6.23 -7.09
CA ALA A 65 -12.75 5.13 -7.99
C ALA A 65 -11.91 3.87 -7.68
N THR A 66 -10.78 4.04 -6.98
CA THR A 66 -9.80 2.98 -6.73
C THR A 66 -9.93 2.37 -5.33
N MET A 67 -10.58 3.06 -4.40
CA MET A 67 -10.87 2.53 -3.07
C MET A 67 -12.37 2.58 -2.80
N THR A 68 -12.97 1.42 -2.63
CA THR A 68 -14.42 1.27 -2.41
C THR A 68 -14.70 0.40 -1.21
N ILE A 69 -15.83 0.64 -0.54
CA ILE A 69 -16.34 -0.18 0.54
C ILE A 69 -17.70 -0.76 0.11
N SER A 70 -17.82 -2.07 0.16
CA SER A 70 -19.12 -2.76 0.16
C SER A 70 -19.44 -3.22 1.58
N SER A 71 -20.58 -3.84 1.79
CA SER A 71 -21.06 -4.24 3.13
C SER A 71 -20.01 -4.99 3.99
N THR A 72 -19.10 -5.72 3.37
CA THR A 72 -18.11 -6.58 4.05
C THR A 72 -16.68 -6.41 3.56
N ASN A 73 -16.45 -5.73 2.42
CA ASN A 73 -15.15 -5.68 1.76
C ASN A 73 -14.68 -4.25 1.54
N VAL A 74 -13.39 -4.02 1.74
CA VAL A 74 -12.67 -2.86 1.21
C VAL A 74 -11.90 -3.32 -0.02
N THR A 75 -12.21 -2.75 -1.17
CA THR A 75 -11.52 -3.06 -2.42
C THR A 75 -10.60 -1.91 -2.78
N VAL A 76 -9.33 -2.21 -3.02
CA VAL A 76 -8.33 -1.27 -3.55
C VAL A 76 -7.91 -1.77 -4.92
N SER A 77 -8.31 -1.03 -5.97
CA SER A 77 -7.87 -1.32 -7.34
C SER A 77 -6.57 -0.57 -7.61
N GLY A 78 -5.46 -1.26 -7.60
CA GLY A 78 -4.12 -0.69 -7.74
C GLY A 78 -3.21 -1.06 -6.57
N SER A 79 -2.16 -0.28 -6.36
CA SER A 79 -1.20 -0.52 -5.28
C SER A 79 -1.66 0.13 -3.98
N MET A 80 -1.61 -0.63 -2.88
CA MET A 80 -1.80 -0.11 -1.52
C MET A 80 -0.45 -0.06 -0.81
N PHE A 81 -0.04 1.14 -0.40
CA PHE A 81 1.15 1.35 0.41
C PHE A 81 0.75 1.54 1.88
N LEU A 82 1.22 0.66 2.75
CA LEU A 82 1.02 0.76 4.20
C LEU A 82 2.35 1.14 4.86
N SER A 83 2.41 2.30 5.49
CA SER A 83 3.59 2.75 6.24
C SER A 83 3.61 2.25 7.69
N GLY A 84 2.70 1.38 8.06
CA GLY A 84 2.55 0.78 9.39
C GLY A 84 2.41 -0.73 9.31
N SER A 85 1.92 -1.32 10.39
CA SER A 85 1.72 -2.77 10.49
C SER A 85 0.27 -3.15 10.23
N LEU A 86 0.05 -4.28 9.56
CA LEU A 86 -1.22 -4.99 9.56
C LEU A 86 -1.23 -5.95 10.74
N SER A 87 -2.19 -5.79 11.65
CA SER A 87 -2.36 -6.74 12.75
C SER A 87 -3.22 -7.92 12.30
N THR A 88 -2.73 -9.13 12.52
CA THR A 88 -3.44 -10.40 12.23
C THR A 88 -4.03 -10.52 10.81
N PRO A 89 -3.32 -10.15 9.73
CA PRO A 89 -3.85 -10.31 8.40
C PRO A 89 -3.91 -11.80 8.01
N VAL A 90 -4.97 -12.17 7.31
CA VAL A 90 -5.03 -13.43 6.58
C VAL A 90 -4.95 -13.10 5.09
N PHE A 91 -3.90 -13.58 4.43
CA PHE A 91 -3.76 -13.44 2.98
C PHE A 91 -4.27 -14.71 2.31
N ILE A 92 -5.25 -14.55 1.43
CA ILE A 92 -5.81 -15.63 0.62
C ILE A 92 -5.49 -15.29 -0.83
N ASP A 93 -4.95 -16.25 -1.58
CA ASP A 93 -4.67 -16.10 -3.01
C ASP A 93 -3.73 -14.90 -3.30
N TYR A 94 -2.58 -14.89 -2.59
CA TYR A 94 -1.59 -13.86 -2.82
C TYR A 94 -0.52 -14.34 -3.81
N GLU A 95 -0.09 -13.44 -4.68
CA GLU A 95 0.96 -13.68 -5.66
C GLU A 95 2.25 -12.95 -5.25
N GLU A 96 3.38 -13.64 -5.32
CA GLU A 96 4.69 -13.00 -5.16
C GLU A 96 5.25 -12.57 -6.51
N ARG A 97 5.79 -11.35 -6.53
CA ARG A 97 6.48 -10.86 -7.71
C ARG A 97 7.81 -11.57 -7.87
N PHE A 98 8.05 -12.14 -9.04
CA PHE A 98 9.37 -12.65 -9.40
C PHE A 98 10.07 -11.73 -10.41
N SER A 99 11.40 -11.80 -10.43
CA SER A 99 12.28 -11.07 -11.35
C SER A 99 13.20 -12.06 -12.08
N SER A 100 13.54 -11.78 -13.32
CA SER A 100 14.47 -12.60 -14.11
C SER A 100 15.69 -11.78 -14.52
N PRO A 101 16.62 -11.48 -13.59
CA PRO A 101 17.84 -10.78 -13.91
C PRO A 101 18.77 -11.63 -14.77
N THR A 102 19.57 -10.96 -15.60
CA THR A 102 20.59 -11.58 -16.45
C THR A 102 21.98 -11.39 -15.83
N ILE A 103 22.92 -12.28 -16.18
CA ILE A 103 24.32 -12.14 -15.82
C ILE A 103 24.95 -11.15 -16.82
N SER A 104 25.56 -10.10 -16.33
CA SER A 104 26.22 -9.09 -17.17
C SER A 104 27.61 -8.78 -16.63
N GLY A 105 28.64 -8.93 -17.48
CA GLY A 105 30.01 -8.68 -17.07
C GLY A 105 30.49 -9.52 -15.87
N GLY A 106 29.95 -10.72 -15.70
CA GLY A 106 30.24 -11.57 -14.53
C GLY A 106 29.52 -11.15 -13.24
N ILE A 107 28.56 -10.23 -13.31
CA ILE A 107 27.78 -9.77 -12.17
C ILE A 107 26.35 -10.30 -12.29
N LEU A 108 25.86 -10.91 -11.23
CA LEU A 108 24.44 -11.18 -11.02
C LEU A 108 23.90 -10.20 -9.97
N ALA A 109 23.02 -9.29 -10.39
CA ALA A 109 22.41 -8.31 -9.50
C ALA A 109 20.98 -8.74 -9.12
N LEU A 110 20.77 -9.00 -7.83
CA LEU A 110 19.48 -9.32 -7.23
C LEU A 110 18.96 -8.10 -6.46
N ASN A 111 17.98 -7.41 -7.03
CA ASN A 111 17.38 -6.24 -6.40
C ASN A 111 16.08 -6.64 -5.70
N LEU A 112 16.09 -6.68 -4.36
CA LEU A 112 14.94 -7.11 -3.56
C LEU A 112 13.73 -6.14 -3.66
N ALA A 113 13.92 -4.92 -4.17
CA ALA A 113 12.79 -4.04 -4.49
C ALA A 113 11.97 -4.54 -5.70
N ASN A 114 12.52 -5.44 -6.52
CA ASN A 114 11.85 -6.02 -7.68
C ASN A 114 11.06 -7.30 -7.38
N GLY A 115 11.15 -7.81 -6.16
CA GLY A 115 10.51 -9.05 -5.70
C GLY A 115 11.48 -9.91 -4.89
N ASN A 116 10.96 -10.98 -4.33
CA ASN A 116 11.73 -11.94 -3.51
C ASN A 116 11.93 -13.30 -4.21
N ILE A 117 11.51 -13.44 -5.45
CA ILE A 117 11.80 -14.64 -6.26
C ILE A 117 12.59 -14.19 -7.49
N PHE A 118 13.76 -14.80 -7.68
CA PHE A 118 14.63 -14.53 -8.82
C PHE A 118 14.80 -15.80 -9.64
N ASN A 119 14.52 -15.72 -10.94
CA ASN A 119 14.71 -16.84 -11.88
C ASN A 119 15.81 -16.47 -12.87
N VAL A 120 16.92 -17.18 -12.81
CA VAL A 120 18.15 -16.84 -13.54
C VAL A 120 18.60 -18.01 -14.40
N THR A 121 18.79 -17.78 -15.69
CA THR A 121 19.52 -18.74 -16.53
C THR A 121 21.02 -18.51 -16.31
N VAL A 122 21.74 -19.56 -15.93
CA VAL A 122 23.20 -19.49 -15.74
C VAL A 122 23.89 -19.70 -17.09
N ASP A 123 24.04 -18.61 -17.82
CA ASP A 123 24.64 -18.54 -19.15
C ASP A 123 26.05 -17.94 -19.16
N GLY A 124 26.61 -17.66 -17.99
CA GLY A 124 27.95 -17.13 -17.80
C GLY A 124 28.43 -17.32 -16.36
N ALA A 125 29.74 -17.13 -16.15
CA ALA A 125 30.32 -17.14 -14.81
C ALA A 125 29.79 -15.99 -13.97
N ILE A 126 29.48 -16.25 -12.69
CA ILE A 126 29.11 -15.24 -11.73
C ILE A 126 30.30 -14.98 -10.81
N ALA A 127 31.08 -13.96 -11.13
CA ALA A 127 32.21 -13.52 -10.31
C ALA A 127 31.77 -12.68 -9.11
N THR A 128 30.60 -12.01 -9.21
CA THR A 128 30.02 -11.20 -8.15
C THR A 128 28.52 -11.41 -8.07
N LEU A 129 28.05 -11.82 -6.90
CA LEU A 129 26.64 -11.79 -6.53
C LEU A 129 26.37 -10.48 -5.77
N ASN A 130 25.56 -9.60 -6.35
CA ASN A 130 25.23 -8.31 -5.78
C ASN A 130 23.76 -8.29 -5.33
N ILE A 131 23.53 -8.28 -4.02
CA ILE A 131 22.19 -8.23 -3.43
C ILE A 131 21.94 -6.82 -2.92
N THR A 132 20.94 -6.13 -3.48
CA THR A 132 20.62 -4.73 -3.18
C THR A 132 19.23 -4.57 -2.59
N ASN A 133 18.99 -3.42 -1.95
CA ASN A 133 17.76 -3.10 -1.23
C ASN A 133 17.38 -4.17 -0.20
N PRO A 134 18.29 -4.49 0.73
CA PRO A 134 17.99 -5.42 1.81
C PRO A 134 16.89 -4.86 2.73
N PRO A 135 16.29 -5.69 3.62
CA PRO A 135 15.30 -5.21 4.56
C PRO A 135 15.87 -4.12 5.48
N ALA A 136 14.99 -3.22 5.93
CA ALA A 136 15.34 -2.20 6.90
C ALA A 136 15.74 -2.80 8.26
N ALA A 137 16.34 -1.97 9.13
CA ALA A 137 16.73 -2.37 10.49
C ALA A 137 15.55 -3.02 11.25
N ASN A 138 15.86 -4.05 12.03
CA ASN A 138 14.91 -4.83 12.84
C ASN A 138 13.88 -5.65 12.03
N ASN A 139 14.06 -5.76 10.71
CA ASN A 139 13.26 -6.63 9.87
C ASN A 139 14.11 -7.77 9.31
N ALA A 140 13.54 -8.97 9.30
CA ALA A 140 14.10 -10.07 8.54
C ALA A 140 13.73 -9.91 7.06
N GLY A 141 14.64 -10.32 6.18
CA GLY A 141 14.35 -10.45 4.76
C GLY A 141 14.70 -11.82 4.24
N SER A 142 13.93 -12.28 3.28
CA SER A 142 14.18 -13.55 2.61
C SER A 142 13.93 -13.43 1.12
N PHE A 143 14.61 -14.27 0.34
CA PHE A 143 14.33 -14.43 -1.07
C PHE A 143 14.67 -15.86 -1.54
N VAL A 144 14.15 -16.22 -2.68
CA VAL A 144 14.43 -17.46 -3.39
C VAL A 144 15.17 -17.14 -4.68
N LEU A 145 16.28 -17.82 -4.91
CA LEU A 145 16.96 -17.83 -6.19
C LEU A 145 16.73 -19.17 -6.88
N VAL A 146 16.14 -19.13 -8.05
CA VAL A 146 16.01 -20.27 -8.94
C VAL A 146 17.05 -20.11 -10.04
N THR A 147 17.98 -21.07 -10.16
CA THR A 147 18.92 -21.10 -11.28
C THR A 147 18.49 -22.14 -12.30
N THR A 148 18.68 -21.84 -13.58
CA THR A 148 18.42 -22.79 -14.68
C THR A 148 19.73 -23.02 -15.44
N GLY A 149 20.14 -24.28 -15.53
CA GLY A 149 21.33 -24.66 -16.30
C GLY A 149 21.12 -24.47 -17.80
N ASN A 150 22.20 -24.14 -18.52
CA ASN A 150 22.19 -24.00 -19.97
C ASN A 150 23.01 -25.07 -20.71
N GLY A 151 23.48 -26.10 -20.01
CA GLY A 151 24.33 -27.16 -20.57
C GLY A 151 25.81 -26.96 -20.30
N THR A 152 26.22 -25.78 -19.79
CA THR A 152 27.63 -25.46 -19.49
C THR A 152 27.78 -25.20 -17.99
N ALA A 153 28.82 -25.78 -17.39
CA ALA A 153 29.15 -25.53 -16.00
C ALA A 153 29.89 -24.19 -15.86
N TYR A 154 29.28 -23.24 -15.17
CA TYR A 154 29.89 -21.97 -14.86
C TYR A 154 30.19 -21.84 -13.38
N PRO A 155 31.34 -21.26 -12.99
CA PRO A 155 31.64 -20.98 -11.60
C PRO A 155 30.73 -19.88 -11.05
N ILE A 156 30.30 -20.06 -9.80
CA ILE A 156 29.54 -19.05 -9.08
C ILE A 156 30.29 -18.69 -7.81
N VAL A 157 30.64 -17.42 -7.67
CA VAL A 157 31.14 -16.84 -6.42
C VAL A 157 29.97 -16.28 -5.64
N TRP A 158 29.56 -16.98 -4.58
CA TRP A 158 28.44 -16.57 -3.73
C TRP A 158 28.74 -15.34 -2.86
N GLY A 159 30.02 -14.97 -2.77
CA GLY A 159 30.46 -13.82 -1.97
C GLY A 159 30.57 -14.12 -0.47
N THR A 160 31.28 -13.27 0.25
CA THR A 160 31.53 -13.42 1.70
C THR A 160 30.30 -13.10 2.55
N ALA A 161 29.32 -12.41 1.97
CA ALA A 161 28.07 -12.10 2.67
C ALA A 161 27.13 -13.31 2.74
N VAL A 162 27.41 -14.40 2.02
CA VAL A 162 26.57 -15.61 2.02
C VAL A 162 27.23 -16.70 2.84
N THR A 163 26.54 -17.17 3.86
CA THR A 163 26.93 -18.31 4.71
C THR A 163 26.05 -19.49 4.39
N TRP A 164 26.65 -20.60 4.01
CA TRP A 164 25.93 -21.85 3.69
C TRP A 164 25.92 -22.80 4.88
N SER A 165 24.85 -23.59 4.98
CA SER A 165 24.77 -24.70 5.95
C SER A 165 25.93 -25.66 5.74
N GLY A 166 26.63 -26.01 6.82
CA GLY A 166 27.83 -26.83 6.75
C GLY A 166 29.07 -26.13 6.20
N GLY A 167 29.03 -24.84 5.94
CA GLY A 167 30.17 -24.03 5.49
C GLY A 167 30.59 -24.22 4.04
N THR A 168 29.89 -25.05 3.26
CA THR A 168 30.22 -25.34 1.86
C THR A 168 29.13 -24.84 0.93
N ALA A 169 29.52 -24.00 -0.02
CA ALA A 169 28.60 -23.52 -1.05
C ALA A 169 28.19 -24.68 -2.00
N PRO A 170 26.94 -24.72 -2.46
CA PRO A 170 26.49 -25.73 -3.39
C PRO A 170 27.09 -25.55 -4.77
N THR A 171 27.27 -26.66 -5.47
CA THR A 171 27.53 -26.67 -6.91
C THR A 171 26.19 -26.52 -7.63
N VAL A 172 26.11 -25.57 -8.55
CA VAL A 172 24.90 -25.32 -9.33
C VAL A 172 24.79 -26.34 -10.47
N THR A 173 23.58 -26.86 -10.68
CA THR A 173 23.31 -27.80 -11.77
C THR A 173 23.49 -27.12 -13.13
N SER A 174 24.38 -27.69 -13.97
CA SER A 174 24.66 -27.16 -15.30
C SER A 174 23.80 -27.75 -16.40
N THR A 175 23.16 -28.87 -16.17
CA THR A 175 22.33 -29.56 -17.17
C THR A 175 21.26 -28.64 -17.75
N ASN A 176 21.19 -28.60 -19.09
CA ASN A 176 20.28 -27.71 -19.80
C ASN A 176 18.83 -27.89 -19.37
N GLY A 177 18.17 -26.78 -19.02
CA GLY A 177 16.78 -26.72 -18.58
C GLY A 177 16.54 -27.17 -17.16
N LYS A 178 17.51 -27.79 -16.47
CA LYS A 178 17.39 -28.22 -15.09
C LYS A 178 17.49 -27.02 -14.13
N LYS A 179 16.75 -27.10 -13.03
CA LYS A 179 16.63 -26.00 -12.07
C LYS A 179 17.12 -26.41 -10.69
N ASP A 180 17.75 -25.44 -10.02
CA ASP A 180 18.05 -25.50 -8.59
C ASP A 180 17.31 -24.39 -7.86
N PHE A 181 16.89 -24.65 -6.63
CA PHE A 181 16.19 -23.72 -5.76
C PHE A 181 17.02 -23.47 -4.51
N TYR A 182 17.35 -22.22 -4.27
CA TYR A 182 18.11 -21.76 -3.11
C TYR A 182 17.29 -20.75 -2.33
N GLY A 183 17.16 -20.95 -1.02
CA GLY A 183 16.55 -19.99 -0.11
C GLY A 183 17.62 -19.19 0.62
N PHE A 184 17.34 -17.93 0.87
CA PHE A 184 18.21 -17.02 1.63
C PHE A 184 17.40 -16.26 2.66
N ILE A 185 17.99 -16.09 3.85
CA ILE A 185 17.43 -15.25 4.91
C ILE A 185 18.53 -14.36 5.51
N SER A 186 18.18 -13.12 5.77
CA SER A 186 19.03 -12.19 6.53
C SER A 186 18.26 -11.61 7.71
N LEU A 187 18.92 -11.50 8.85
CA LEU A 187 18.39 -10.91 10.08
C LEU A 187 19.10 -9.58 10.42
N ASN A 188 20.04 -9.14 9.60
CA ASN A 188 20.92 -8.01 9.86
C ASN A 188 21.11 -7.10 8.64
N GLN A 189 20.00 -6.74 8.01
CA GLN A 189 19.95 -5.78 6.91
C GLN A 189 20.81 -6.19 5.70
N GLY A 190 20.89 -7.50 5.42
CA GLY A 190 21.65 -8.01 4.27
C GLY A 190 23.17 -8.04 4.48
N THR A 191 23.68 -7.73 5.68
CA THR A 191 25.12 -7.87 5.99
C THR A 191 25.56 -9.31 5.86
N ASN A 192 24.74 -10.26 6.35
CA ASN A 192 24.91 -11.68 6.13
C ASN A 192 23.61 -12.31 5.63
N TRP A 193 23.75 -13.20 4.67
CA TRP A 193 22.68 -14.03 4.14
C TRP A 193 22.96 -15.50 4.46
N TYR A 194 22.04 -16.15 5.13
CA TYR A 194 22.10 -17.59 5.39
C TYR A 194 21.43 -18.30 4.25
N GLY A 195 22.25 -19.01 3.45
CA GLY A 195 21.79 -19.77 2.29
C GLY A 195 21.51 -21.22 2.63
N PHE A 196 20.45 -21.77 2.04
CA PHE A 196 20.10 -23.18 2.12
C PHE A 196 19.62 -23.70 0.76
N ILE A 197 19.83 -24.98 0.53
CA ILE A 197 19.40 -25.64 -0.69
C ILE A 197 17.98 -26.14 -0.47
N GLY A 198 17.03 -25.63 -1.25
CA GLY A 198 15.66 -26.15 -1.27
C GLY A 198 15.57 -27.44 -2.04
N SER A 199 16.10 -27.46 -3.27
CA SER A 199 16.25 -28.65 -4.10
C SER A 199 17.14 -28.38 -5.30
N GLN A 200 17.65 -29.42 -5.94
CA GLN A 200 18.50 -29.33 -7.13
C GLN A 200 18.11 -30.35 -8.20
N ASN A 201 18.42 -30.01 -9.44
CA ASN A 201 18.30 -30.89 -10.62
C ASN A 201 16.85 -31.31 -10.96
N PHE A 202 15.92 -30.37 -10.84
CA PHE A 202 14.54 -30.55 -11.30
C PHE A 202 14.42 -30.62 -12.82
#